data_feaf68e3b650f1267b6b697005441277
#
_entry.id   feaf68e3b650f1267b6b697005441277
#
_cell.length_a   1.000
_cell.length_b   1.000
_cell.length_c   1.000
_cell.angle_alpha   90.00
_cell.angle_beta   90.00
_cell.angle_gamma   90.00
#
_symmetry.space_group_name_H-M   'P 1'
#
loop_
_entity.id
_entity.type
_entity.pdbx_description
1 polymer ?
#
loop_
_entity_poly.entity_id
_entity_poly.type
_entity_poly.pdbx_seq_one_letter_code
_entity_poly.pdbx_strand_id
1 'polypeptide(L)'
;PDGKLVVTINDNNGKPTYQVSLDGKVFLENSALGLNTNIGDFTQGMTMSEVSEVKAINDSYQLDRIKKSHVDYHANQQVMTFTKDGKKVYDIIFQVSDNDVAFRYKFYPQGDTRCLVVKQEATSYQMPKEATSFLCPQMNPMTGFARTAPSYETNYDLDVPVGTKLSHTGYTFPCLFKNGNNGWVLLSETGTDAGYVACRLMGKADGCYQIANPMPEEMNGQGSANPALNLPGETPWRTITVGKTLAPIVETTIPFDVVSQKYKASKKYEYGKGTWSWIIGMDWSCNFDEQKRYIDFAAAMGYQTVLVDALWDTQIGYPKMEELAKYGKSKGIDLFLWYNSNGCWNDAPQGPRGIMDNTLKRREAMAWMQKNGIRGIKVDFFGGDKQEMMK
;
A
#
# COMPACT_ATOMS: atom_id res chain seq x y z
N PRO A 1 -7.44 5.73 -24.55
CA PRO A 1 -8.69 5.62 -23.78
C PRO A 1 -9.92 5.82 -24.65
N ASP A 2 -11.01 5.14 -24.34
CA ASP A 2 -12.26 5.16 -25.12
C ASP A 2 -13.14 6.40 -24.85
N GLY A 3 -12.72 7.27 -23.91
CA GLY A 3 -13.38 8.53 -23.56
C GLY A 3 -14.64 8.40 -22.70
N LYS A 4 -14.97 7.20 -22.21
CA LYS A 4 -16.16 6.99 -21.37
C LYS A 4 -15.93 7.33 -19.91
N LEU A 5 -14.70 7.12 -19.41
CA LEU A 5 -14.28 7.53 -18.07
C LEU A 5 -13.85 9.00 -18.12
N VAL A 6 -14.53 9.85 -17.34
CA VAL A 6 -14.32 11.29 -17.30
C VAL A 6 -14.07 11.75 -15.88
N VAL A 7 -13.04 12.56 -15.70
CA VAL A 7 -12.77 13.30 -14.46
C VAL A 7 -13.01 14.78 -14.73
N THR A 8 -13.90 15.39 -13.95
CA THR A 8 -14.17 16.83 -14.00
C THR A 8 -13.54 17.50 -12.79
N ILE A 9 -12.74 18.53 -13.01
CA ILE A 9 -12.00 19.23 -11.95
C ILE A 9 -12.40 20.68 -11.93
N ASN A 10 -12.65 21.23 -10.74
CA ASN A 10 -13.03 22.63 -10.52
C ASN A 10 -12.24 23.22 -9.36
N ASP A 11 -11.94 24.52 -9.41
CA ASP A 11 -11.41 25.25 -8.25
C ASP A 11 -12.49 25.63 -7.24
N ASN A 12 -13.76 25.59 -7.64
CA ASN A 12 -14.95 25.76 -6.81
C ASN A 12 -14.83 26.95 -5.83
N ASN A 13 -14.53 28.14 -6.35
CA ASN A 13 -14.30 29.37 -5.59
C ASN A 13 -13.21 29.21 -4.51
N GLY A 14 -12.09 28.63 -4.91
CA GLY A 14 -10.91 28.45 -4.07
C GLY A 14 -10.88 27.17 -3.23
N LYS A 15 -11.82 26.26 -3.44
CA LYS A 15 -11.86 24.92 -2.82
C LYS A 15 -11.79 23.85 -3.91
N PRO A 16 -10.61 23.39 -4.31
CA PRO A 16 -10.49 22.44 -5.41
C PRO A 16 -11.30 21.16 -5.17
N THR A 17 -12.03 20.74 -6.21
CA THR A 17 -12.86 19.53 -6.19
C THR A 17 -12.72 18.76 -7.50
N TYR A 18 -13.09 17.48 -7.47
CA TYR A 18 -13.20 16.63 -8.64
C TYR A 18 -14.43 15.72 -8.56
N GLN A 19 -14.87 15.26 -9.72
CA GLN A 19 -15.97 14.29 -9.87
C GLN A 19 -15.53 13.22 -10.88
N VAL A 20 -15.97 11.97 -10.70
CA VAL A 20 -15.69 10.86 -11.63
C VAL A 20 -16.99 10.29 -12.18
N SER A 21 -17.07 10.16 -13.50
CA SER A 21 -18.20 9.52 -14.18
C SER A 21 -17.74 8.52 -15.25
N LEU A 22 -18.51 7.46 -15.44
CA LEU A 22 -18.32 6.43 -16.47
C LEU A 22 -19.59 6.33 -17.31
N ASP A 23 -19.49 6.48 -18.65
CA ASP A 23 -20.62 6.49 -19.56
C ASP A 23 -21.75 7.46 -19.11
N GLY A 24 -21.37 8.65 -18.63
CA GLY A 24 -22.28 9.67 -18.14
C GLY A 24 -22.96 9.36 -16.79
N LYS A 25 -22.64 8.25 -16.14
CA LYS A 25 -23.08 7.92 -14.77
C LYS A 25 -22.05 8.35 -13.76
N VAL A 26 -22.47 9.00 -12.69
CA VAL A 26 -21.58 9.45 -11.61
C VAL A 26 -21.19 8.24 -10.73
N PHE A 27 -19.89 8.06 -10.54
CA PHE A 27 -19.32 7.05 -9.65
C PHE A 27 -18.72 7.66 -8.39
N LEU A 28 -18.20 8.91 -8.50
CA LEU A 28 -17.84 9.75 -7.36
C LEU A 28 -18.46 11.13 -7.58
N GLU A 29 -19.19 11.58 -6.58
CA GLU A 29 -19.73 12.94 -6.49
C GLU A 29 -18.60 13.95 -6.27
N ASN A 30 -18.93 15.25 -6.19
CA ASN A 30 -17.94 16.29 -5.92
C ASN A 30 -17.15 15.99 -4.65
N SER A 31 -15.88 15.71 -4.83
CA SER A 31 -14.93 15.26 -3.83
C SER A 31 -13.84 16.32 -3.66
N ALA A 32 -13.42 16.58 -2.43
CA ALA A 32 -12.42 17.60 -2.13
C ALA A 32 -11.01 17.19 -2.55
N LEU A 33 -10.20 18.19 -2.87
CA LEU A 33 -8.75 18.10 -3.08
C LEU A 33 -8.02 19.12 -2.19
N GLY A 34 -6.71 18.91 -1.99
CA GLY A 34 -5.85 19.84 -1.27
C GLY A 34 -5.21 19.25 -0.03
N LEU A 35 -4.29 19.99 0.55
CA LEU A 35 -3.51 19.57 1.71
C LEU A 35 -3.36 20.72 2.72
N ASN A 36 -3.42 20.39 4.00
CA ASN A 36 -3.00 21.25 5.09
C ASN A 36 -1.59 20.87 5.52
N THR A 37 -0.69 21.82 5.59
CA THR A 37 0.75 21.58 5.77
C THR A 37 1.33 22.47 6.87
N ASN A 38 2.61 22.27 7.19
CA ASN A 38 3.33 23.15 8.11
C ASN A 38 3.56 24.58 7.58
N ILE A 39 3.46 24.78 6.26
CA ILE A 39 3.72 26.08 5.60
C ILE A 39 2.46 26.77 5.09
N GLY A 40 1.31 26.16 5.22
CA GLY A 40 0.02 26.75 4.83
C GLY A 40 -1.09 25.74 4.67
N ASP A 41 -2.31 26.26 4.67
CA ASP A 41 -3.51 25.52 4.30
C ASP A 41 -3.77 25.73 2.80
N PHE A 42 -3.64 24.66 2.05
CA PHE A 42 -3.83 24.58 0.62
C PHE A 42 -5.09 23.80 0.22
N THR A 43 -6.07 23.78 1.11
CA THR A 43 -7.42 23.24 0.86
C THR A 43 -8.42 24.31 0.46
N GLN A 44 -8.06 25.58 0.65
CA GLN A 44 -8.90 26.75 0.37
C GLN A 44 -8.08 27.99 -0.02
N GLY A 45 -8.76 28.92 -0.69
CA GLY A 45 -8.09 30.10 -1.25
C GLY A 45 -7.17 29.75 -2.42
N MET A 46 -7.44 28.64 -3.09
CA MET A 46 -6.66 28.14 -4.22
C MET A 46 -7.27 28.59 -5.55
N THR A 47 -6.43 28.90 -6.52
CA THR A 47 -6.85 29.21 -7.89
C THR A 47 -6.19 28.23 -8.85
N MET A 48 -6.97 27.59 -9.70
CA MET A 48 -6.46 26.80 -10.81
C MET A 48 -5.96 27.76 -11.92
N SER A 49 -4.67 28.06 -11.89
CA SER A 49 -4.06 29.11 -12.72
C SER A 49 -3.67 28.64 -14.11
N GLU A 50 -3.33 27.37 -14.25
CA GLU A 50 -2.90 26.77 -15.52
C GLU A 50 -3.47 25.36 -15.64
N VAL A 51 -3.87 24.99 -16.86
CA VAL A 51 -4.26 23.63 -17.24
C VAL A 51 -3.45 23.25 -18.47
N SER A 52 -2.69 22.19 -18.39
CA SER A 52 -1.88 21.72 -19.51
C SER A 52 -2.75 21.18 -20.65
N GLU A 53 -2.19 21.08 -21.84
CA GLU A 53 -2.75 20.21 -22.87
C GLU A 53 -2.77 18.77 -22.39
N VAL A 54 -3.71 17.98 -22.95
CA VAL A 54 -3.78 16.54 -22.68
C VAL A 54 -2.61 15.84 -23.38
N LYS A 55 -1.86 15.06 -22.62
CA LYS A 55 -0.76 14.25 -23.13
C LYS A 55 -1.15 12.77 -23.09
N ALA A 56 -1.07 12.11 -24.24
CA ALA A 56 -1.21 10.65 -24.31
C ALA A 56 -0.01 9.96 -23.64
N ILE A 57 -0.29 9.03 -22.74
CA ILE A 57 0.68 8.13 -22.12
C ILE A 57 0.48 6.76 -22.74
N ASN A 58 1.56 6.19 -23.26
CA ASN A 58 1.58 4.84 -23.79
C ASN A 58 2.79 4.12 -23.20
N ASP A 59 2.56 2.97 -22.59
CA ASP A 59 3.59 2.12 -22.04
C ASP A 59 3.24 0.65 -22.28
N SER A 60 4.24 -0.20 -22.39
CA SER A 60 4.06 -1.64 -22.57
C SER A 60 5.09 -2.37 -21.74
N TYR A 61 4.64 -3.30 -20.91
CA TYR A 61 5.52 -4.03 -20.02
C TYR A 61 5.04 -5.45 -19.76
N GLN A 62 5.94 -6.27 -19.23
CA GLN A 62 5.64 -7.63 -18.80
C GLN A 62 5.95 -7.79 -17.33
N LEU A 63 5.02 -8.40 -16.60
CA LEU A 63 5.19 -8.81 -15.22
C LEU A 63 4.80 -10.28 -15.06
N ASP A 64 5.72 -11.06 -14.49
CA ASP A 64 5.42 -12.43 -14.13
C ASP A 64 4.50 -12.46 -12.90
N ARG A 65 3.52 -13.36 -12.91
CA ARG A 65 2.70 -13.67 -11.72
C ARG A 65 1.75 -12.59 -11.24
N ILE A 66 1.28 -11.73 -12.12
CA ILE A 66 0.13 -10.85 -11.88
C ILE A 66 -1.06 -11.28 -12.75
N LYS A 67 -2.18 -10.58 -12.63
CA LYS A 67 -3.45 -10.84 -13.34
C LYS A 67 -3.31 -10.86 -14.86
N LYS A 68 -2.43 -10.01 -15.40
CA LYS A 68 -2.07 -9.92 -16.82
C LYS A 68 -0.55 -9.94 -16.92
N SER A 69 0.01 -10.91 -17.64
CA SER A 69 1.46 -11.02 -17.83
C SER A 69 2.01 -10.00 -18.84
N HIS A 70 1.19 -9.56 -19.78
CA HIS A 70 1.49 -8.48 -20.72
C HIS A 70 0.46 -7.37 -20.56
N VAL A 71 0.94 -6.15 -20.43
CA VAL A 71 0.12 -4.95 -20.23
C VAL A 71 0.49 -3.90 -21.26
N ASP A 72 -0.50 -3.44 -22.02
CA ASP A 72 -0.43 -2.25 -22.84
C ASP A 72 -1.24 -1.17 -22.15
N TYR A 73 -0.54 -0.21 -21.55
CA TYR A 73 -1.15 0.88 -20.81
C TYR A 73 -1.33 2.10 -21.69
N HIS A 74 -2.57 2.56 -21.80
CA HIS A 74 -2.97 3.76 -22.52
C HIS A 74 -3.77 4.69 -21.61
N ALA A 75 -3.26 5.90 -21.40
CA ALA A 75 -3.93 6.89 -20.57
C ALA A 75 -3.77 8.30 -21.16
N ASN A 76 -4.68 9.17 -20.78
CA ASN A 76 -4.55 10.61 -20.97
C ASN A 76 -4.06 11.25 -19.68
N GLN A 77 -2.99 12.03 -19.75
CA GLN A 77 -2.47 12.80 -18.63
C GLN A 77 -2.79 14.28 -18.82
N GLN A 78 -3.24 14.91 -17.74
CA GLN A 78 -3.40 16.36 -17.68
C GLN A 78 -2.90 16.89 -16.33
N VAL A 79 -2.30 18.09 -16.36
CA VAL A 79 -1.69 18.73 -15.19
C VAL A 79 -2.42 20.03 -14.93
N MET A 80 -2.90 20.21 -13.71
CA MET A 80 -3.52 21.45 -13.23
C MET A 80 -2.62 22.10 -12.20
N THR A 81 -2.17 23.32 -12.48
CA THR A 81 -1.35 24.11 -11.56
C THR A 81 -2.23 24.98 -10.67
N PHE A 82 -2.02 24.85 -9.36
CA PHE A 82 -2.73 25.62 -8.36
C PHE A 82 -1.81 26.65 -7.70
N THR A 83 -2.34 27.86 -7.58
CA THR A 83 -1.69 29.00 -6.93
C THR A 83 -2.48 29.43 -5.68
N LYS A 84 -1.76 30.04 -4.73
CA LYS A 84 -2.33 30.76 -3.60
C LYS A 84 -1.62 32.10 -3.48
N ASP A 85 -2.40 33.18 -3.37
CA ASP A 85 -1.86 34.55 -3.33
C ASP A 85 -0.87 34.84 -4.47
N GLY A 86 -1.19 34.33 -5.68
CA GLY A 86 -0.39 34.48 -6.90
C GLY A 86 0.89 33.64 -6.98
N LYS A 87 1.17 32.79 -5.97
CA LYS A 87 2.36 31.91 -5.96
C LYS A 87 1.96 30.47 -6.29
N LYS A 88 2.74 29.82 -7.17
CA LYS A 88 2.57 28.38 -7.45
C LYS A 88 2.84 27.56 -6.19
N VAL A 89 1.90 26.69 -5.85
CA VAL A 89 1.98 25.81 -4.67
C VAL A 89 2.23 24.38 -5.11
N TYR A 90 1.31 23.82 -5.88
CA TYR A 90 1.40 22.46 -6.39
C TYR A 90 0.72 22.31 -7.76
N ASP A 91 1.14 21.26 -8.45
CA ASP A 91 0.39 20.66 -9.54
C ASP A 91 -0.43 19.49 -8.99
N ILE A 92 -1.60 19.27 -9.57
CA ILE A 92 -2.28 17.97 -9.49
C ILE A 92 -2.14 17.31 -10.86
N ILE A 93 -1.54 16.15 -10.88
CA ILE A 93 -1.30 15.35 -12.09
C ILE A 93 -2.34 14.24 -12.11
N PHE A 94 -3.22 14.24 -13.11
CA PHE A 94 -4.17 13.16 -13.36
C PHE A 94 -3.73 12.32 -14.54
N GLN A 95 -3.86 10.99 -14.41
CA GLN A 95 -3.82 10.03 -15.52
C GLN A 95 -5.14 9.25 -15.52
N VAL A 96 -5.78 9.19 -16.69
CA VAL A 96 -7.08 8.54 -16.87
C VAL A 96 -6.98 7.54 -18.02
N SER A 97 -7.19 6.27 -17.73
CA SER A 97 -7.32 5.16 -18.70
C SER A 97 -8.81 4.84 -18.94
N ASP A 98 -9.12 3.65 -19.49
CA ASP A 98 -10.51 3.27 -19.74
C ASP A 98 -11.32 2.98 -18.47
N ASN A 99 -10.66 2.50 -17.41
CA ASN A 99 -11.31 2.15 -16.15
C ASN A 99 -10.62 2.73 -14.91
N ASP A 100 -9.45 3.35 -15.08
CA ASP A 100 -8.64 3.78 -13.95
C ASP A 100 -8.36 5.27 -13.99
N VAL A 101 -8.41 5.89 -12.81
CA VAL A 101 -7.94 7.24 -12.54
C VAL A 101 -6.81 7.14 -11.52
N ALA A 102 -5.68 7.76 -11.83
CA ALA A 102 -4.63 7.99 -10.85
C ALA A 102 -4.33 9.47 -10.75
N PHE A 103 -4.12 9.98 -9.55
CA PHE A 103 -3.68 11.36 -9.37
C PHE A 103 -2.74 11.50 -8.17
N ARG A 104 -1.89 12.56 -8.22
CA ARG A 104 -0.97 12.92 -7.14
C ARG A 104 -0.69 14.41 -7.13
N TYR A 105 -0.21 14.90 -6.01
CA TYR A 105 0.27 16.27 -5.85
C TYR A 105 1.78 16.34 -6.08
N LYS A 106 2.21 17.37 -6.81
CA LYS A 106 3.61 17.71 -6.99
C LYS A 106 3.84 19.13 -6.50
N PHE A 107 4.55 19.27 -5.42
CA PHE A 107 4.82 20.56 -4.79
C PHE A 107 5.99 21.29 -5.44
N TYR A 108 5.81 22.59 -5.62
CA TYR A 108 6.87 23.51 -6.01
C TYR A 108 7.75 23.89 -4.81
N PRO A 109 8.99 24.37 -5.06
CA PRO A 109 9.78 25.01 -4.02
C PRO A 109 9.03 26.16 -3.36
N GLN A 110 9.15 26.29 -2.03
CA GLN A 110 8.48 27.34 -1.25
C GLN A 110 9.53 28.17 -0.51
N GLY A 111 10.13 29.14 -1.21
CA GLY A 111 11.23 29.95 -0.69
C GLY A 111 12.39 29.06 -0.23
N ASP A 112 12.88 29.30 0.99
CA ASP A 112 13.98 28.52 1.59
C ASP A 112 13.51 27.23 2.29
N THR A 113 12.21 26.94 2.27
CA THR A 113 11.66 25.73 2.89
C THR A 113 12.10 24.47 2.13
N ARG A 114 12.79 23.57 2.80
CA ARG A 114 13.29 22.31 2.22
C ARG A 114 12.41 21.11 2.54
N CYS A 115 11.58 21.20 3.57
CA CYS A 115 10.74 20.11 4.04
C CYS A 115 9.30 20.57 4.23
N LEU A 116 8.38 19.87 3.55
CA LEU A 116 6.94 20.02 3.70
C LEU A 116 6.41 18.90 4.59
N VAL A 117 5.77 19.25 5.68
CA VAL A 117 5.05 18.27 6.53
C VAL A 117 3.55 18.37 6.23
N VAL A 118 2.95 17.29 5.76
CA VAL A 118 1.52 17.21 5.49
C VAL A 118 0.78 16.82 6.77
N LYS A 119 0.08 17.79 7.37
CA LYS A 119 -0.71 17.59 8.59
C LYS A 119 -2.02 16.85 8.32
N GLN A 120 -2.62 17.13 7.16
CA GLN A 120 -3.88 16.53 6.71
C GLN A 120 -3.99 16.63 5.20
N GLU A 121 -4.46 15.58 4.58
CA GLU A 121 -4.86 15.56 3.18
C GLU A 121 -6.39 15.68 3.10
N ALA A 122 -6.89 16.69 2.38
CA ALA A 122 -8.33 16.90 2.21
C ALA A 122 -8.92 16.01 1.12
N THR A 123 -8.06 15.33 0.34
CA THR A 123 -8.51 14.38 -0.68
C THR A 123 -9.59 13.47 -0.14
N SER A 124 -10.74 13.51 -0.78
CA SER A 124 -11.90 12.72 -0.37
C SER A 124 -12.56 12.03 -1.55
N TYR A 125 -13.48 11.14 -1.22
CA TYR A 125 -14.25 10.33 -2.15
C TYR A 125 -15.71 10.38 -1.70
N GLN A 126 -16.51 11.25 -2.29
CA GLN A 126 -17.93 11.35 -2.00
C GLN A 126 -18.68 10.29 -2.79
N MET A 127 -19.14 9.26 -2.10
CA MET A 127 -19.92 8.20 -2.72
C MET A 127 -21.36 8.64 -3.01
N PRO A 128 -21.97 8.18 -4.12
CA PRO A 128 -23.41 8.30 -4.33
C PRO A 128 -24.19 7.68 -3.17
N LYS A 129 -25.33 8.27 -2.84
CA LYS A 129 -26.11 7.91 -1.64
C LYS A 129 -26.58 6.45 -1.62
N GLU A 130 -26.80 5.86 -2.78
CA GLU A 130 -27.22 4.46 -2.93
C GLU A 130 -26.08 3.46 -2.87
N ALA A 131 -24.86 3.92 -2.67
CA ALA A 131 -23.69 3.03 -2.65
C ALA A 131 -23.61 2.24 -1.34
N THR A 132 -23.01 1.05 -1.44
CA THR A 132 -22.63 0.21 -0.30
C THR A 132 -21.13 -0.08 -0.34
N SER A 133 -20.57 -0.48 0.79
CA SER A 133 -19.15 -0.69 0.95
C SER A 133 -18.80 -2.11 1.39
N PHE A 134 -17.59 -2.56 0.98
CA PHE A 134 -16.96 -3.83 1.37
C PHE A 134 -15.56 -3.48 1.86
N LEU A 135 -15.41 -3.20 3.15
CA LEU A 135 -14.23 -2.57 3.71
C LEU A 135 -13.62 -3.41 4.82
N CYS A 136 -12.28 -3.39 4.91
CA CYS A 136 -11.54 -3.97 6.03
C CYS A 136 -11.31 -2.88 7.09
N PRO A 137 -11.97 -2.92 8.26
CA PRO A 137 -11.73 -1.98 9.33
C PRO A 137 -10.31 -2.08 9.85
N GLN A 138 -9.70 -0.95 10.15
CA GLN A 138 -8.39 -0.91 10.79
C GLN A 138 -8.56 -1.02 12.30
N MET A 139 -7.78 -1.88 12.93
CA MET A 139 -7.77 -2.04 14.39
C MET A 139 -7.20 -0.78 15.08
N ASN A 140 -7.58 -0.57 16.34
CA ASN A 140 -6.94 0.44 17.16
C ASN A 140 -5.45 0.13 17.30
N PRO A 141 -4.58 1.16 17.23
CA PRO A 141 -3.15 0.96 17.36
C PRO A 141 -2.77 0.40 18.74
N MET A 142 -1.70 -0.34 18.78
CA MET A 142 -1.13 -0.93 20.01
C MET A 142 -2.12 -1.82 20.78
N THR A 143 -3.02 -2.49 20.07
CA THR A 143 -3.95 -3.49 20.60
C THR A 143 -3.72 -4.86 19.96
N GLY A 144 -4.56 -5.83 20.29
CA GLY A 144 -4.49 -7.19 19.75
C GLY A 144 -3.32 -7.99 20.27
N PHE A 145 -2.98 -9.08 19.58
CA PHE A 145 -1.88 -9.95 19.97
C PHE A 145 -0.57 -9.16 20.07
N ALA A 146 0.05 -9.24 21.23
CA ALA A 146 1.36 -8.62 21.51
C ALA A 146 1.48 -7.15 21.03
N ARG A 147 0.38 -6.42 21.02
CA ARG A 147 0.32 -5.03 20.57
C ARG A 147 0.80 -4.80 19.14
N THR A 148 0.54 -5.77 18.26
CA THR A 148 0.95 -5.70 16.84
C THR A 148 -0.01 -4.92 15.95
N ALA A 149 -1.17 -4.49 16.46
CA ALA A 149 -2.11 -3.69 15.69
C ALA A 149 -1.56 -2.25 15.44
N PRO A 150 -2.01 -1.58 14.34
CA PRO A 150 -3.03 -2.09 13.45
C PRO A 150 -2.47 -3.18 12.54
N SER A 151 -2.88 -4.42 12.80
CA SER A 151 -2.76 -5.47 11.80
C SER A 151 -3.99 -5.39 10.89
N TYR A 152 -3.88 -5.93 9.70
CA TYR A 152 -5.00 -5.93 8.75
C TYR A 152 -5.81 -7.25 8.82
N GLU A 153 -5.64 -7.98 9.90
CA GLU A 153 -6.27 -9.27 10.16
C GLU A 153 -7.59 -9.09 10.93
N THR A 154 -8.58 -8.50 10.26
CA THR A 154 -9.91 -8.30 10.84
C THR A 154 -10.99 -8.70 9.83
N ASN A 155 -12.21 -8.91 10.32
CA ASN A 155 -13.35 -9.21 9.46
C ASN A 155 -13.73 -7.98 8.63
N TYR A 156 -14.09 -8.23 7.36
CA TYR A 156 -14.63 -7.19 6.51
C TYR A 156 -16.04 -6.79 6.94
N ASP A 157 -16.33 -5.50 6.86
CA ASP A 157 -17.69 -4.98 6.82
C ASP A 157 -18.24 -5.18 5.40
N LEU A 158 -19.29 -5.97 5.26
CA LEU A 158 -19.82 -6.41 3.96
C LEU A 158 -21.15 -5.74 3.66
N ASP A 159 -21.26 -5.12 2.47
CA ASP A 159 -22.47 -4.53 1.90
C ASP A 159 -23.14 -3.49 2.82
N VAL A 160 -22.30 -2.69 3.49
CA VAL A 160 -22.78 -1.67 4.42
C VAL A 160 -23.14 -0.39 3.67
N PRO A 161 -24.35 0.18 3.84
CA PRO A 161 -24.70 1.46 3.22
C PRO A 161 -23.71 2.57 3.57
N VAL A 162 -23.29 3.35 2.59
CA VAL A 162 -22.40 4.51 2.84
C VAL A 162 -23.07 5.51 3.77
N GLY A 163 -22.26 6.20 4.59
CA GLY A 163 -22.78 7.10 5.63
C GLY A 163 -23.26 6.41 6.90
N THR A 164 -23.23 5.07 6.98
CA THR A 164 -23.46 4.36 8.23
C THR A 164 -22.36 4.72 9.22
N LYS A 165 -22.77 5.15 10.42
CA LYS A 165 -21.80 5.48 11.47
C LYS A 165 -21.24 4.21 12.07
N LEU A 166 -19.97 3.96 11.79
CA LEU A 166 -19.21 2.85 12.35
C LEU A 166 -18.18 3.39 13.35
N SER A 167 -17.85 2.59 14.36
CA SER A 167 -16.90 2.94 15.42
C SER A 167 -15.47 2.55 15.07
N HIS A 168 -15.08 2.66 13.79
CA HIS A 168 -13.76 2.26 13.34
C HIS A 168 -12.79 3.43 13.29
N THR A 169 -11.49 3.14 13.46
CA THR A 169 -10.40 4.11 13.32
C THR A 169 -10.04 4.41 11.87
N GLY A 170 -10.68 3.74 10.93
CA GLY A 170 -10.51 3.86 9.49
C GLY A 170 -10.56 2.51 8.81
N TYR A 171 -10.26 2.51 7.52
CA TYR A 171 -10.26 1.33 6.67
C TYR A 171 -8.92 1.21 5.94
N THR A 172 -8.47 -0.03 5.77
CA THR A 172 -7.25 -0.38 5.05
C THR A 172 -7.51 -0.40 3.55
N PHE A 173 -6.63 0.17 2.76
CA PHE A 173 -6.66 0.01 1.31
C PHE A 173 -6.28 -1.43 0.88
N PRO A 174 -6.85 -1.94 -0.23
CA PRO A 174 -7.84 -1.30 -1.11
C PRO A 174 -9.26 -1.32 -0.53
N CYS A 175 -10.08 -0.33 -0.88
CA CYS A 175 -11.44 -0.13 -0.40
C CYS A 175 -12.44 -0.28 -1.56
N LEU A 176 -13.35 -1.24 -1.49
CA LEU A 176 -14.31 -1.55 -2.54
C LEU A 176 -15.71 -1.01 -2.19
N PHE A 177 -16.35 -0.40 -3.20
CA PHE A 177 -17.72 0.10 -3.11
C PHE A 177 -18.55 -0.40 -4.29
N LYS A 178 -19.83 -0.65 -4.03
CA LYS A 178 -20.83 -0.91 -5.04
C LYS A 178 -21.70 0.33 -5.21
N ASN A 179 -21.77 0.90 -6.40
CA ASN A 179 -22.58 2.08 -6.72
C ASN A 179 -23.97 1.64 -7.21
N GLY A 180 -24.80 1.18 -6.30
CA GLY A 180 -26.13 0.68 -6.60
C GLY A 180 -26.11 -0.33 -7.76
N ASN A 181 -26.88 -0.06 -8.81
CA ASN A 181 -26.91 -0.88 -10.04
C ASN A 181 -25.97 -0.34 -11.14
N ASN A 182 -25.23 0.75 -10.89
CA ASN A 182 -24.36 1.34 -11.90
C ASN A 182 -23.01 0.62 -12.04
N GLY A 183 -22.53 -0.01 -10.96
CA GLY A 183 -21.25 -0.74 -10.99
C GLY A 183 -20.47 -0.65 -9.71
N TRP A 184 -19.12 -0.58 -9.82
CA TRP A 184 -18.18 -0.75 -8.72
C TRP A 184 -17.09 0.31 -8.76
N VAL A 185 -16.59 0.66 -7.59
CA VAL A 185 -15.46 1.58 -7.38
C VAL A 185 -14.46 0.92 -6.43
N LEU A 186 -13.20 0.84 -6.83
CA LEU A 186 -12.09 0.45 -5.96
C LEU A 186 -11.20 1.66 -5.71
N LEU A 187 -11.01 2.00 -4.45
CA LEU A 187 -10.08 3.04 -4.02
C LEU A 187 -8.81 2.41 -3.48
N SER A 188 -7.66 2.95 -3.87
CA SER A 188 -6.37 2.52 -3.33
C SER A 188 -5.32 3.62 -3.45
N GLU A 189 -4.10 3.30 -3.08
CA GLU A 189 -2.90 4.11 -3.29
C GLU A 189 -1.76 3.25 -3.82
N THR A 190 -0.79 3.87 -4.48
CA THR A 190 0.42 3.19 -4.95
C THR A 190 1.61 4.16 -5.02
N GLY A 191 2.81 3.61 -5.06
CA GLY A 191 4.05 4.38 -5.06
C GLY A 191 4.45 4.88 -3.68
N THR A 192 3.89 4.33 -2.61
CA THR A 192 4.31 4.59 -1.23
C THR A 192 5.71 4.02 -0.99
N ASP A 193 6.57 4.82 -0.42
CA ASP A 193 7.95 4.44 -0.07
C ASP A 193 8.43 5.25 1.16
N ALA A 194 9.72 5.16 1.46
CA ALA A 194 10.34 5.90 2.56
C ALA A 194 10.18 7.43 2.50
N GLY A 195 9.70 7.98 1.39
CA GLY A 195 9.41 9.42 1.22
C GLY A 195 8.04 9.84 1.72
N TYR A 196 7.17 8.89 2.10
CA TYR A 196 5.82 9.18 2.56
C TYR A 196 5.30 8.12 3.55
N VAL A 197 4.08 8.31 4.06
CA VAL A 197 3.34 7.31 4.85
C VAL A 197 2.44 6.48 3.94
N ALA A 198 2.04 5.28 4.35
CA ALA A 198 0.83 4.67 3.83
C ALA A 198 -0.38 5.28 4.55
N CYS A 199 -1.46 5.51 3.79
CA CYS A 199 -2.65 6.16 4.31
C CYS A 199 -3.75 5.15 4.62
N ARG A 200 -4.73 5.58 5.39
CA ARG A 200 -5.98 4.88 5.66
C ARG A 200 -7.16 5.71 5.16
N LEU A 201 -8.31 5.07 4.98
CA LEU A 201 -9.52 5.74 4.55
C LEU A 201 -10.45 5.96 5.75
N MET A 202 -10.88 7.20 5.99
CA MET A 202 -11.82 7.57 7.07
C MET A 202 -13.19 7.84 6.50
N GLY A 203 -14.21 7.11 6.96
CA GLY A 203 -15.60 7.36 6.59
C GLY A 203 -16.25 8.45 7.44
N LYS A 204 -17.14 9.23 6.83
CA LYS A 204 -18.00 10.24 7.46
C LYS A 204 -19.47 9.87 7.30
N ALA A 205 -20.33 10.44 8.16
CA ALA A 205 -21.76 10.14 8.19
C ALA A 205 -22.54 10.57 6.92
N ASP A 206 -21.95 11.43 6.08
CA ASP A 206 -22.54 11.90 4.82
C ASP A 206 -22.18 11.04 3.59
N GLY A 207 -21.53 9.89 3.82
CA GLY A 207 -21.04 9.03 2.73
C GLY A 207 -19.74 9.53 2.09
N CYS A 208 -19.12 10.53 2.66
CA CYS A 208 -17.80 11.00 2.27
C CYS A 208 -16.71 10.14 2.95
N TYR A 209 -15.74 9.71 2.18
CA TYR A 209 -14.55 9.04 2.68
C TYR A 209 -13.33 9.93 2.39
N GLN A 210 -12.43 10.06 3.35
CA GLN A 210 -11.29 10.97 3.26
C GLN A 210 -9.99 10.23 3.59
N ILE A 211 -8.93 10.59 2.86
CA ILE A 211 -7.56 10.17 3.19
C ILE A 211 -7.21 10.64 4.60
N ALA A 212 -6.64 9.74 5.38
CA ALA A 212 -6.12 10.04 6.71
C ALA A 212 -4.70 9.48 6.88
N ASN A 213 -3.88 10.24 7.58
CA ASN A 213 -2.54 9.83 7.97
C ASN A 213 -2.61 8.65 8.99
N PRO A 214 -1.52 7.93 9.20
CA PRO A 214 -1.39 6.96 10.30
C PRO A 214 -1.79 7.54 11.65
N MET A 215 -2.16 6.68 12.58
CA MET A 215 -2.51 7.10 13.94
C MET A 215 -1.22 7.40 14.74
N PRO A 216 -1.20 8.47 15.56
CA PRO A 216 -0.01 8.84 16.34
C PRO A 216 0.51 7.72 17.26
N GLU A 217 -0.38 6.86 17.75
CA GLU A 217 -0.10 5.77 18.68
C GLU A 217 0.54 4.56 17.99
N GLU A 218 0.45 4.44 16.67
CA GLU A 218 1.09 3.35 15.92
C GLU A 218 2.59 3.27 16.23
N MET A 219 3.16 2.08 16.10
CA MET A 219 4.58 1.83 16.34
C MET A 219 5.04 2.24 17.75
N ASN A 220 4.20 2.02 18.77
CA ASN A 220 4.44 2.42 20.15
C ASN A 220 4.74 3.93 20.30
N GLY A 221 4.06 4.76 19.50
CA GLY A 221 4.25 6.22 19.47
C GLY A 221 5.54 6.69 18.78
N GLN A 222 6.34 5.79 18.24
CA GLN A 222 7.60 6.16 17.58
C GLN A 222 7.34 6.65 16.16
N GLY A 223 8.19 7.56 15.69
CA GLY A 223 8.08 8.18 14.38
C GLY A 223 6.95 9.20 14.26
N SER A 224 6.83 9.82 13.10
CA SER A 224 5.81 10.82 12.80
C SER A 224 4.65 10.21 12.03
N ALA A 225 3.42 10.46 12.51
CA ALA A 225 2.21 10.14 11.75
C ALA A 225 2.02 11.07 10.52
N ASN A 226 2.65 12.24 10.54
CA ASN A 226 2.56 13.20 9.45
C ASN A 226 3.72 12.98 8.47
N PRO A 227 3.45 12.72 7.20
CA PRO A 227 4.50 12.54 6.22
C PRO A 227 5.29 13.83 6.00
N ALA A 228 6.59 13.68 5.77
CA ALA A 228 7.50 14.76 5.45
C ALA A 228 8.10 14.55 4.06
N LEU A 229 7.93 15.55 3.19
CA LEU A 229 8.44 15.58 1.82
C LEU A 229 9.60 16.55 1.70
N ASN A 230 10.64 16.18 0.97
CA ASN A 230 11.61 17.15 0.47
C ASN A 230 10.98 17.99 -0.65
N LEU A 231 11.27 19.29 -0.70
CA LEU A 231 10.80 20.16 -1.76
C LEU A 231 11.90 20.44 -2.83
N PRO A 232 11.54 20.36 -4.13
CA PRO A 232 10.27 19.92 -4.68
C PRO A 232 10.01 18.43 -4.42
N GLY A 233 8.73 18.04 -4.29
CA GLY A 233 8.38 16.67 -3.95
C GLY A 233 6.99 16.26 -4.42
N GLU A 234 6.74 14.96 -4.42
CA GLU A 234 5.48 14.38 -4.90
C GLU A 234 4.89 13.46 -3.84
N THR A 235 3.55 13.41 -3.75
CA THR A 235 2.84 12.42 -2.93
C THR A 235 2.77 11.08 -3.66
N PRO A 236 2.46 9.97 -2.96
CA PRO A 236 2.00 8.76 -3.61
C PRO A 236 0.78 9.02 -4.51
N TRP A 237 0.56 8.12 -5.46
CA TRP A 237 -0.62 8.15 -6.29
C TRP A 237 -1.86 7.69 -5.52
N ARG A 238 -2.96 8.43 -5.66
CA ARG A 238 -4.31 8.00 -5.30
C ARG A 238 -4.94 7.36 -6.51
N THR A 239 -5.50 6.16 -6.36
CA THR A 239 -6.06 5.40 -7.48
C THR A 239 -7.54 5.11 -7.27
N ILE A 240 -8.29 5.20 -8.36
CA ILE A 240 -9.73 4.95 -8.43
C ILE A 240 -9.96 4.06 -9.64
N THR A 241 -10.37 2.82 -9.43
CA THR A 241 -10.77 1.93 -10.52
C THR A 241 -12.29 1.85 -10.54
N VAL A 242 -12.90 2.03 -11.71
CA VAL A 242 -14.35 1.96 -11.87
C VAL A 242 -14.74 0.95 -12.94
N GLY A 243 -15.87 0.28 -12.73
CA GLY A 243 -16.38 -0.69 -13.70
C GLY A 243 -17.85 -0.96 -13.52
N LYS A 244 -18.56 -1.23 -14.62
CA LYS A 244 -19.96 -1.69 -14.58
C LYS A 244 -20.09 -3.09 -13.99
N THR A 245 -19.01 -3.86 -14.01
CA THR A 245 -18.86 -5.19 -13.41
C THR A 245 -17.62 -5.24 -12.56
N LEU A 246 -17.37 -6.34 -11.86
CA LEU A 246 -16.16 -6.57 -11.10
C LEU A 246 -14.91 -6.88 -11.98
N ALA A 247 -15.09 -7.15 -13.28
CA ALA A 247 -13.96 -7.51 -14.14
C ALA A 247 -12.86 -6.42 -14.17
N PRO A 248 -13.15 -5.13 -14.43
CA PRO A 248 -12.12 -4.08 -14.36
C PRO A 248 -11.47 -3.97 -12.97
N ILE A 249 -12.24 -4.19 -11.89
CA ILE A 249 -11.73 -4.15 -10.52
C ILE A 249 -10.70 -5.26 -10.28
N VAL A 250 -10.99 -6.48 -10.74
CA VAL A 250 -10.10 -7.63 -10.58
C VAL A 250 -8.88 -7.54 -11.52
N GLU A 251 -9.07 -6.99 -12.71
CA GLU A 251 -8.05 -6.96 -13.75
C GLU A 251 -7.16 -5.73 -13.75
N THR A 252 -7.48 -4.68 -12.96
CA THR A 252 -6.68 -3.44 -12.96
C THR A 252 -5.20 -3.70 -12.69
N THR A 253 -4.36 -3.03 -13.44
CA THR A 253 -2.90 -3.01 -13.30
C THR A 253 -2.39 -1.64 -12.85
N ILE A 254 -3.29 -0.71 -12.51
CA ILE A 254 -2.95 0.68 -12.17
C ILE A 254 -1.80 0.83 -11.14
N PRO A 255 -1.62 -0.05 -10.14
CA PRO A 255 -0.47 0.07 -9.23
C PRO A 255 0.89 -0.04 -9.93
N PHE A 256 0.94 -0.69 -11.08
CA PHE A 256 2.15 -0.84 -11.88
C PHE A 256 2.23 0.18 -13.02
N ASP A 257 1.09 0.58 -13.57
CA ASP A 257 0.99 1.48 -14.73
C ASP A 257 1.57 2.87 -14.46
N VAL A 258 1.36 3.39 -13.23
CA VAL A 258 1.75 4.75 -12.84
C VAL A 258 3.02 4.82 -12.00
N VAL A 259 3.61 3.68 -11.67
CA VAL A 259 4.82 3.59 -10.84
C VAL A 259 5.93 2.89 -11.60
N SER A 260 7.00 3.61 -11.88
CA SER A 260 8.17 3.01 -12.51
C SER A 260 8.85 1.99 -11.61
N GLN A 261 9.28 0.88 -12.19
CA GLN A 261 10.05 -0.14 -11.48
C GLN A 261 11.37 0.45 -10.97
N LYS A 262 11.55 0.48 -9.64
CA LYS A 262 12.74 1.04 -8.99
C LYS A 262 13.96 0.12 -9.05
N TYR A 263 13.73 -1.20 -9.00
CA TYR A 263 14.78 -2.21 -8.90
C TYR A 263 14.57 -3.29 -9.95
N LYS A 264 15.66 -3.65 -10.64
CA LYS A 264 15.68 -4.83 -11.49
C LYS A 264 16.29 -5.99 -10.71
N ALA A 265 15.66 -7.16 -10.78
CA ALA A 265 16.24 -8.37 -10.23
C ALA A 265 17.58 -8.68 -10.90
N SER A 266 18.60 -9.00 -10.12
CA SER A 266 19.93 -9.37 -10.64
C SER A 266 19.96 -10.75 -11.29
N LYS A 267 18.92 -11.55 -11.05
CA LYS A 267 18.73 -12.89 -11.61
C LYS A 267 17.24 -13.18 -11.80
N LYS A 268 16.92 -14.15 -12.64
CA LYS A 268 15.57 -14.69 -12.73
C LYS A 268 15.26 -15.48 -11.46
N TYR A 269 14.18 -15.11 -10.79
CA TYR A 269 13.66 -15.88 -9.64
C TYR A 269 12.70 -16.95 -10.15
N GLU A 270 12.83 -18.15 -9.56
CA GLU A 270 11.88 -19.23 -9.76
C GLU A 270 10.83 -19.17 -8.68
N TYR A 271 9.59 -19.35 -9.06
CA TYR A 271 8.45 -19.41 -8.16
C TYR A 271 8.05 -20.87 -7.95
N GLY A 272 7.34 -21.14 -6.87
CA GLY A 272 6.92 -22.50 -6.59
C GLY A 272 5.93 -22.58 -5.45
N LYS A 273 5.50 -23.82 -5.17
CA LYS A 273 4.69 -24.15 -4.00
C LYS A 273 5.61 -24.42 -2.82
N GLY A 274 5.12 -24.18 -1.62
CA GLY A 274 5.87 -24.41 -0.39
C GLY A 274 5.03 -25.03 0.71
N THR A 275 5.71 -25.52 1.73
CA THR A 275 5.10 -25.95 2.99
C THR A 275 5.40 -24.97 4.11
N TRP A 276 4.55 -24.96 5.12
CA TRP A 276 4.65 -24.07 6.26
C TRP A 276 4.08 -24.77 7.50
N SER A 277 4.95 -25.20 8.40
CA SER A 277 4.58 -26.02 9.56
C SER A 277 3.72 -25.27 10.58
N TRP A 278 3.92 -23.96 10.69
CA TRP A 278 3.24 -23.12 11.67
C TRP A 278 1.71 -23.17 11.56
N ILE A 279 1.16 -23.34 10.36
CA ILE A 279 -0.30 -23.48 10.13
C ILE A 279 -0.92 -24.58 10.99
N ILE A 280 -0.18 -25.65 11.24
CA ILE A 280 -0.67 -26.82 12.02
C ILE A 280 -0.07 -26.84 13.42
N GLY A 281 1.23 -26.62 13.52
CA GLY A 281 1.98 -26.83 14.76
C GLY A 281 2.34 -25.54 15.50
N MET A 282 1.97 -24.38 14.96
CA MET A 282 2.28 -23.06 15.54
C MET A 282 3.77 -22.95 15.95
N ASP A 283 4.09 -22.14 16.94
CA ASP A 283 5.46 -21.83 17.36
C ASP A 283 6.30 -23.05 17.75
N TRP A 284 5.69 -24.09 18.35
CA TRP A 284 6.43 -25.29 18.76
C TRP A 284 6.90 -26.17 17.59
N SER A 285 6.34 -25.97 16.40
CA SER A 285 6.78 -26.69 15.18
C SER A 285 8.08 -26.15 14.59
N CYS A 286 8.54 -24.97 15.03
CA CYS A 286 9.76 -24.33 14.49
C CYS A 286 11.04 -24.92 15.10
N ASN A 287 11.12 -26.24 15.28
CA ASN A 287 12.30 -26.98 15.72
C ASN A 287 12.95 -27.75 14.56
N PHE A 288 14.21 -28.14 14.74
CA PHE A 288 15.03 -28.75 13.70
C PHE A 288 14.41 -30.02 13.09
N ASP A 289 13.92 -30.93 13.92
CA ASP A 289 13.43 -32.25 13.47
C ASP A 289 12.11 -32.08 12.71
N GLU A 290 11.23 -31.21 13.17
CA GLU A 290 9.97 -30.96 12.51
C GLU A 290 10.20 -30.25 11.17
N GLN A 291 11.09 -29.29 11.10
CA GLN A 291 11.42 -28.64 9.82
C GLN A 291 12.05 -29.61 8.83
N LYS A 292 12.86 -30.55 9.29
CA LYS A 292 13.39 -31.61 8.45
C LYS A 292 12.29 -32.50 7.85
N ARG A 293 11.27 -32.86 8.66
CA ARG A 293 10.07 -33.58 8.18
C ARG A 293 9.32 -32.80 7.11
N TYR A 294 9.14 -31.48 7.28
CA TYR A 294 8.48 -30.64 6.30
C TYR A 294 9.29 -30.47 5.02
N ILE A 295 10.62 -30.48 5.07
CA ILE A 295 11.50 -30.54 3.89
C ILE A 295 11.27 -31.87 3.13
N ASP A 296 11.28 -33.02 3.82
CA ASP A 296 11.02 -34.30 3.22
C ASP A 296 9.63 -34.39 2.59
N PHE A 297 8.62 -33.84 3.30
CA PHE A 297 7.26 -33.75 2.79
C PHE A 297 7.17 -32.88 1.53
N ALA A 298 7.80 -31.69 1.54
CA ALA A 298 7.85 -30.82 0.39
C ALA A 298 8.49 -31.49 -0.83
N ALA A 299 9.60 -32.19 -0.61
CA ALA A 299 10.29 -32.95 -1.66
C ALA A 299 9.40 -34.07 -2.23
N ALA A 300 8.74 -34.84 -1.37
CA ALA A 300 7.82 -35.91 -1.77
C ALA A 300 6.61 -35.38 -2.58
N MET A 301 6.13 -34.18 -2.26
CA MET A 301 5.02 -33.52 -2.95
C MET A 301 5.45 -32.78 -4.23
N GLY A 302 6.74 -32.73 -4.54
CA GLY A 302 7.25 -31.96 -5.69
C GLY A 302 7.14 -30.43 -5.48
N TYR A 303 7.13 -29.99 -4.23
CA TYR A 303 7.16 -28.55 -3.89
C TYR A 303 8.60 -28.04 -3.93
N GLN A 304 8.77 -26.73 -3.95
CA GLN A 304 10.07 -26.08 -4.15
C GLN A 304 10.62 -25.44 -2.88
N THR A 305 9.75 -25.09 -1.91
CA THR A 305 10.15 -24.29 -0.76
C THR A 305 9.56 -24.78 0.56
N VAL A 306 10.24 -24.41 1.66
CA VAL A 306 9.74 -24.52 3.02
C VAL A 306 9.92 -23.17 3.71
N LEU A 307 8.86 -22.68 4.34
CA LEU A 307 8.93 -21.53 5.24
C LEU A 307 9.17 -22.02 6.67
N VAL A 308 10.31 -21.67 7.23
CA VAL A 308 10.61 -21.82 8.66
C VAL A 308 10.16 -20.55 9.36
N ASP A 309 9.11 -20.67 10.19
CA ASP A 309 8.46 -19.53 10.83
C ASP A 309 9.21 -19.03 12.07
N ALA A 310 8.59 -18.15 12.84
CA ALA A 310 9.16 -17.48 14.01
C ALA A 310 9.85 -18.39 15.02
N LEU A 311 10.73 -17.81 15.83
CA LEU A 311 11.51 -18.49 16.89
C LEU A 311 12.60 -19.47 16.37
N TRP A 312 12.84 -19.53 15.07
CA TRP A 312 13.91 -20.38 14.55
C TRP A 312 15.30 -20.00 15.10
N ASP A 313 15.52 -18.72 15.44
CA ASP A 313 16.74 -18.21 16.02
C ASP A 313 17.04 -18.80 17.43
N THR A 314 15.99 -19.08 18.19
CA THR A 314 16.08 -19.64 19.54
C THR A 314 15.88 -21.14 19.60
N GLN A 315 14.95 -21.69 18.81
CA GLN A 315 14.61 -23.12 18.84
C GLN A 315 15.54 -23.99 17.96
N ILE A 316 16.07 -23.41 16.88
CA ILE A 316 17.00 -24.12 15.97
C ILE A 316 18.41 -23.52 16.13
N GLY A 317 18.53 -22.20 16.07
CA GLY A 317 19.78 -21.46 16.10
C GLY A 317 20.52 -21.48 14.76
N TYR A 318 21.41 -20.51 14.58
CA TYR A 318 22.11 -20.28 13.33
C TYR A 318 22.90 -21.47 12.81
N PRO A 319 23.73 -22.20 13.64
CA PRO A 319 24.50 -23.33 13.13
C PRO A 319 23.62 -24.47 12.60
N LYS A 320 22.55 -24.83 13.32
CA LYS A 320 21.61 -25.87 12.87
C LYS A 320 20.74 -25.42 11.70
N MET A 321 20.47 -24.12 11.59
CA MET A 321 19.78 -23.59 10.42
C MET A 321 20.64 -23.70 9.15
N GLU A 322 21.95 -23.50 9.25
CA GLU A 322 22.89 -23.75 8.15
C GLU A 322 22.89 -25.24 7.71
N GLU A 323 22.81 -26.15 8.69
CA GLU A 323 22.68 -27.58 8.46
C GLU A 323 21.36 -27.92 7.76
N LEU A 324 20.27 -27.32 8.23
CA LEU A 324 18.92 -27.48 7.65
C LEU A 324 18.85 -26.95 6.21
N ALA A 325 19.48 -25.81 5.94
CA ALA A 325 19.57 -25.25 4.60
C ALA A 325 20.34 -26.16 3.62
N LYS A 326 21.46 -26.76 4.07
CA LYS A 326 22.21 -27.77 3.30
C LYS A 326 21.36 -29.01 3.04
N TYR A 327 20.62 -29.46 4.06
CA TYR A 327 19.71 -30.61 3.94
C TYR A 327 18.60 -30.32 2.91
N GLY A 328 17.93 -29.18 3.02
CA GLY A 328 16.91 -28.75 2.07
C GLY A 328 17.46 -28.75 0.64
N LYS A 329 18.63 -28.15 0.45
CA LYS A 329 19.28 -28.12 -0.86
C LYS A 329 19.59 -29.51 -1.43
N SER A 330 19.99 -30.47 -0.59
CA SER A 330 20.23 -31.86 -1.02
C SER A 330 18.96 -32.57 -1.51
N LYS A 331 17.78 -32.07 -1.09
CA LYS A 331 16.45 -32.53 -1.52
C LYS A 331 15.82 -31.69 -2.63
N GLY A 332 16.51 -30.64 -3.12
CA GLY A 332 15.98 -29.70 -4.09
C GLY A 332 14.98 -28.70 -3.50
N ILE A 333 15.01 -28.47 -2.19
CA ILE A 333 14.10 -27.58 -1.46
C ILE A 333 14.86 -26.34 -0.98
N ASP A 334 14.33 -25.17 -1.29
CA ASP A 334 14.83 -23.89 -0.80
C ASP A 334 14.11 -23.47 0.51
N LEU A 335 14.86 -22.86 1.42
CA LEU A 335 14.30 -22.33 2.67
C LEU A 335 13.97 -20.86 2.56
N PHE A 336 12.86 -20.47 3.18
CA PHE A 336 12.48 -19.11 3.52
C PHE A 336 12.48 -18.98 5.06
N LEU A 337 12.93 -17.84 5.57
CA LEU A 337 12.98 -17.61 7.03
C LEU A 337 12.08 -16.45 7.42
N TRP A 338 11.46 -16.61 8.55
CA TRP A 338 10.63 -15.57 9.15
C TRP A 338 11.48 -14.58 9.96
N TYR A 339 11.08 -13.29 9.91
CA TYR A 339 11.64 -12.21 10.71
C TYR A 339 10.53 -11.31 11.24
N ASN A 340 10.66 -10.84 12.47
CA ASN A 340 9.88 -9.73 12.97
C ASN A 340 10.30 -8.45 12.23
N SER A 341 9.35 -7.62 11.82
CA SER A 341 9.63 -6.36 11.09
C SER A 341 10.54 -5.41 11.89
N ASN A 342 10.50 -5.53 13.22
CA ASN A 342 11.25 -4.67 14.13
C ASN A 342 11.56 -5.37 15.46
N GLY A 343 11.94 -4.61 16.48
CA GLY A 343 12.19 -5.13 17.83
C GLY A 343 11.54 -4.33 18.93
N CYS A 344 11.07 -3.11 18.67
CA CYS A 344 10.58 -2.17 19.69
C CYS A 344 9.14 -1.70 19.47
N TRP A 345 8.53 -1.99 18.31
CA TRP A 345 7.20 -1.51 17.95
C TRP A 345 6.07 -2.46 18.33
N ASN A 346 6.40 -3.62 18.81
CA ASN A 346 5.46 -4.60 19.34
C ASN A 346 6.10 -5.41 20.48
N ASP A 347 5.25 -6.11 21.22
CA ASP A 347 5.67 -6.94 22.37
C ASP A 347 5.77 -8.44 22.01
N ALA A 348 5.65 -8.80 20.72
CA ALA A 348 5.71 -10.19 20.31
C ALA A 348 7.06 -10.81 20.71
N PRO A 349 7.05 -11.96 21.42
CA PRO A 349 8.28 -12.64 21.78
C PRO A 349 8.96 -13.28 20.57
N GLN A 350 8.24 -13.46 19.49
CA GLN A 350 8.72 -14.12 18.28
C GLN A 350 9.89 -13.38 17.65
N GLY A 351 11.00 -14.09 17.51
CA GLY A 351 12.24 -13.64 16.84
C GLY A 351 12.49 -14.37 15.52
N PRO A 352 13.53 -13.92 14.76
CA PRO A 352 14.50 -12.87 15.10
C PRO A 352 13.90 -11.45 15.15
N ARG A 353 14.30 -10.67 16.16
CA ARG A 353 13.85 -9.30 16.41
C ARG A 353 15.00 -8.30 16.30
N GLY A 354 14.68 -7.03 16.05
CA GLY A 354 15.66 -5.93 15.99
C GLY A 354 16.70 -6.11 14.89
N ILE A 355 16.29 -6.70 13.76
CA ILE A 355 17.13 -6.94 12.58
C ILE A 355 16.59 -6.16 11.39
N MET A 356 15.30 -6.30 11.08
CA MET A 356 14.73 -5.75 9.85
C MET A 356 14.63 -4.23 9.87
N ASP A 357 14.42 -3.61 11.01
CA ASP A 357 14.40 -2.16 11.23
C ASP A 357 15.81 -1.53 11.26
N ASN A 358 16.87 -2.34 11.44
CA ASN A 358 18.25 -1.87 11.49
C ASN A 358 18.99 -2.21 10.20
N THR A 359 19.39 -1.18 9.44
CA THR A 359 20.03 -1.35 8.12
C THR A 359 21.30 -2.19 8.15
N LEU A 360 22.15 -2.05 9.17
CA LEU A 360 23.39 -2.83 9.25
C LEU A 360 23.10 -4.29 9.56
N LYS A 361 22.30 -4.55 10.59
CA LYS A 361 21.90 -5.91 10.97
C LYS A 361 21.13 -6.62 9.84
N ARG A 362 20.24 -5.90 9.15
CA ARG A 362 19.53 -6.43 7.99
C ARG A 362 20.48 -6.87 6.88
N ARG A 363 21.50 -6.05 6.56
CA ARG A 363 22.54 -6.41 5.57
C ARG A 363 23.35 -7.62 6.00
N GLU A 364 23.74 -7.72 7.26
CA GLU A 364 24.44 -8.87 7.83
C GLU A 364 23.60 -10.15 7.73
N ALA A 365 22.33 -10.07 8.11
CA ALA A 365 21.39 -11.18 8.00
C ALA A 365 21.21 -11.65 6.55
N MET A 366 21.02 -10.71 5.61
CA MET A 366 20.91 -11.05 4.18
C MET A 366 22.19 -11.67 3.62
N ALA A 367 23.37 -11.17 4.02
CA ALA A 367 24.65 -11.74 3.61
C ALA A 367 24.84 -13.16 4.15
N TRP A 368 24.45 -13.42 5.41
CA TRP A 368 24.47 -14.76 6.00
C TRP A 368 23.52 -15.71 5.28
N MET A 369 22.29 -15.28 4.98
CA MET A 369 21.33 -16.07 4.22
C MET A 369 21.85 -16.42 2.83
N GLN A 370 22.39 -15.43 2.11
CA GLN A 370 22.97 -15.63 0.79
C GLN A 370 24.13 -16.65 0.81
N LYS A 371 25.05 -16.55 1.79
CA LYS A 371 26.16 -17.48 1.99
C LYS A 371 25.68 -18.91 2.18
N ASN A 372 24.56 -19.10 2.86
CA ASN A 372 24.01 -20.42 3.20
C ASN A 372 22.94 -20.91 2.21
N GLY A 373 22.70 -20.17 1.11
CA GLY A 373 21.75 -20.56 0.06
C GLY A 373 20.29 -20.49 0.51
N ILE A 374 19.97 -19.74 1.57
CA ILE A 374 18.61 -19.46 2.00
C ILE A 374 18.02 -18.44 1.05
N ARG A 375 16.83 -18.72 0.50
CA ARG A 375 16.32 -18.07 -0.70
C ARG A 375 15.50 -16.82 -0.45
N GLY A 376 14.77 -16.76 0.64
CA GLY A 376 13.85 -15.67 0.88
C GLY A 376 13.46 -15.49 2.34
N ILE A 377 12.64 -14.46 2.57
CA ILE A 377 12.14 -14.09 3.90
C ILE A 377 10.63 -13.89 3.87
N LYS A 378 10.01 -14.13 5.04
CA LYS A 378 8.72 -13.60 5.46
C LYS A 378 9.00 -12.55 6.53
N VAL A 379 8.53 -11.33 6.34
CA VAL A 379 8.60 -10.27 7.35
C VAL A 379 7.21 -10.01 7.88
N ASP A 380 7.05 -10.01 9.19
CA ASP A 380 5.75 -10.02 9.86
C ASP A 380 5.67 -9.01 11.01
N PHE A 381 4.47 -8.79 11.56
CA PHE A 381 4.18 -7.91 12.69
C PHE A 381 4.50 -6.43 12.43
N PHE A 382 4.10 -5.92 11.27
CA PHE A 382 4.19 -4.51 10.98
C PHE A 382 3.26 -3.71 11.91
N GLY A 383 3.84 -2.81 12.69
CA GLY A 383 3.15 -2.08 13.76
C GLY A 383 2.46 -0.79 13.30
N GLY A 384 2.31 -0.56 12.01
CA GLY A 384 1.65 0.63 11.47
C GLY A 384 2.14 1.05 10.09
N ASP A 385 1.71 2.24 9.69
CA ASP A 385 1.86 2.79 8.33
C ASP A 385 2.68 4.09 8.29
N LYS A 386 3.37 4.44 9.39
CA LYS A 386 4.21 5.63 9.46
C LYS A 386 5.40 5.56 8.50
N GLN A 387 5.96 6.71 8.16
CA GLN A 387 7.06 6.85 7.20
C GLN A 387 8.29 5.99 7.57
N GLU A 388 8.55 5.79 8.85
CA GLU A 388 9.62 4.94 9.36
C GLU A 388 9.43 3.46 9.01
N MET A 389 8.19 3.00 8.87
CA MET A 389 7.87 1.64 8.46
C MET A 389 8.14 1.40 6.97
N MET A 390 8.05 2.45 6.15
CA MET A 390 8.28 2.38 4.70
C MET A 390 9.76 2.33 4.31
N LYS A 391 10.67 2.54 5.27
CA LYS A 391 12.14 2.46 5.09
C LYS A 391 12.66 1.03 5.09
#